data_ac63cbcb606089d3b993ada7a5c5ca3d
#
_entry.id   ac63cbcb606089d3b993ada7a5c5ca3d
#
_cell.length_a   1.000
_cell.length_b   1.000
_cell.length_c   1.000
_cell.angle_alpha   90.00
_cell.angle_beta   90.00
_cell.angle_gamma   90.00
#
_symmetry.space_group_name_H-M   'P 1'
#
loop_
_entity.id
_entity.type
_entity.pdbx_description
1 polymer ?
#
loop_
_entity_poly.entity_id
_entity_poly.type
_entity_poly.pdbx_seq_one_letter_code
_entity_poly.pdbx_strand_id
1 'polypeptide(L)'
;MISGVFVSYRSAALAARAIATFREEARLAGREAEAIAVVNSGDAAEREALVPHADRVLLPPRNLGFAGGLNAGIAAARGGTFVLANPDLLFCRGSVAALAGAAEAGGLLAAGPALYADGARSVLLPPAEEARPEELARRALAADPARTARVFRREARRAAAQAERAAAGESAFVRGLSGAVVAVTRAALEAVGPFDEGYSLYYEENDWQRRLLVLGGRLVYAGGAHVVHLFAQSTRREPRSAAWFAESEARYYETHFGEAGKRGLARLASCAPFEAPPLPVAGGLSWVDPAPAAVAISPFRHFRPFALALVPHGESRWTPPADLVAAHAGETLFVRAFARASGATLAEARFAG
;
A
#
# COMPACT_ATOMS: atom_id res chain seq x y z
N MET A 1 11.32 -8.52 -21.45
CA MET A 1 12.04 -7.59 -20.57
C MET A 1 11.07 -6.89 -19.63
N ILE A 2 11.43 -6.75 -18.36
CA ILE A 2 10.66 -6.05 -17.32
C ILE A 2 11.32 -4.69 -17.05
N SER A 3 10.57 -3.61 -17.00
CA SER A 3 11.06 -2.27 -16.63
C SER A 3 10.56 -1.89 -15.23
N GLY A 4 11.47 -1.79 -14.25
CA GLY A 4 11.20 -1.22 -12.94
C GLY A 4 11.26 0.30 -13.02
N VAL A 5 10.19 1.00 -12.64
CA VAL A 5 10.13 2.47 -12.58
C VAL A 5 10.01 2.89 -11.12
N PHE A 6 11.01 3.64 -10.65
CA PHE A 6 11.13 4.07 -9.25
C PHE A 6 11.12 5.60 -9.19
N VAL A 7 10.11 6.18 -8.56
CA VAL A 7 10.04 7.63 -8.36
C VAL A 7 10.63 7.97 -7.01
N SER A 8 11.77 8.68 -7.02
CA SER A 8 12.51 9.08 -5.81
C SER A 8 12.30 10.56 -5.52
N TYR A 9 12.02 10.89 -4.26
CA TYR A 9 11.96 12.26 -3.75
C TYR A 9 12.67 12.33 -2.42
N ARG A 10 13.93 12.81 -2.43
CA ARG A 10 14.82 12.88 -1.27
C ARG A 10 15.01 11.53 -0.56
N SER A 11 15.06 10.45 -1.35
CA SER A 11 15.05 9.08 -0.85
C SER A 11 16.04 8.15 -1.57
N ALA A 12 17.17 8.68 -2.06
CA ALA A 12 18.16 7.95 -2.88
C ALA A 12 18.56 6.60 -2.26
N ALA A 13 18.88 6.57 -0.95
CA ALA A 13 19.32 5.33 -0.29
C ALA A 13 18.22 4.25 -0.26
N LEU A 14 16.96 4.64 -0.10
CA LEU A 14 15.81 3.74 -0.17
C LEU A 14 15.61 3.24 -1.60
N ALA A 15 15.60 4.15 -2.57
CA ALA A 15 15.44 3.82 -3.98
C ALA A 15 16.56 2.87 -4.48
N ALA A 16 17.81 3.11 -4.07
CA ALA A 16 18.94 2.22 -4.40
C ALA A 16 18.71 0.80 -3.88
N ARG A 17 18.21 0.64 -2.64
CA ARG A 17 17.88 -0.67 -2.07
C ARG A 17 16.71 -1.34 -2.79
N ALA A 18 15.66 -0.58 -3.10
CA ALA A 18 14.51 -1.10 -3.85
C ALA A 18 14.93 -1.60 -5.24
N ILE A 19 15.74 -0.82 -5.96
CA ILE A 19 16.30 -1.19 -7.26
C ILE A 19 17.18 -2.44 -7.16
N ALA A 20 18.05 -2.50 -6.14
CA ALA A 20 18.94 -3.65 -5.95
C ALA A 20 18.15 -4.95 -5.75
N THR A 21 17.13 -4.94 -4.86
CA THR A 21 16.28 -6.12 -4.63
C THR A 21 15.43 -6.47 -5.85
N PHE A 22 14.88 -5.48 -6.57
CA PHE A 22 14.16 -5.69 -7.82
C PHE A 22 15.03 -6.39 -8.87
N ARG A 23 16.25 -5.91 -9.10
CA ARG A 23 17.21 -6.48 -10.07
C ARG A 23 17.61 -7.91 -9.70
N GLU A 24 17.89 -8.15 -8.42
CA GLU A 24 18.24 -9.49 -7.95
C GLU A 24 17.10 -10.48 -8.17
N GLU A 25 15.86 -10.08 -7.87
CA GLU A 25 14.68 -10.91 -8.06
C GLU A 25 14.38 -11.19 -9.56
N ALA A 26 14.57 -10.19 -10.43
CA ALA A 26 14.46 -10.39 -11.88
C ALA A 26 15.54 -11.36 -12.39
N ARG A 27 16.79 -11.20 -11.93
CA ARG A 27 17.91 -12.10 -12.27
C ARG A 27 17.66 -13.53 -11.81
N LEU A 28 17.19 -13.73 -10.57
CA LEU A 28 16.84 -15.05 -10.02
C LEU A 28 15.69 -15.72 -10.80
N ALA A 29 14.79 -14.91 -11.35
CA ALA A 29 13.70 -15.38 -12.20
C ALA A 29 14.10 -15.65 -13.67
N GLY A 30 15.37 -15.43 -14.03
CA GLY A 30 15.82 -15.53 -15.42
C GLY A 30 15.17 -14.52 -16.36
N ARG A 31 14.71 -13.39 -15.83
CA ARG A 31 14.03 -12.32 -16.59
C ARG A 31 15.00 -11.18 -16.88
N GLU A 32 15.09 -10.79 -18.13
CA GLU A 32 15.76 -9.55 -18.51
C GLU A 32 15.00 -8.37 -17.90
N ALA A 33 15.73 -7.46 -17.24
CA ALA A 33 15.14 -6.29 -16.58
C ALA A 33 16.00 -5.04 -16.72
N GLU A 34 15.36 -3.88 -16.74
CA GLU A 34 15.98 -2.58 -16.58
C GLU A 34 15.34 -1.84 -15.41
N ALA A 35 16.10 -0.94 -14.76
CA ALA A 35 15.62 -0.06 -13.71
C ALA A 35 15.76 1.39 -14.15
N ILE A 36 14.65 2.14 -14.06
CA ILE A 36 14.58 3.57 -14.32
C ILE A 36 14.29 4.29 -13.01
N ALA A 37 15.20 5.16 -12.57
CA ALA A 37 14.98 6.04 -11.43
C ALA A 37 14.58 7.44 -11.91
N VAL A 38 13.51 7.99 -11.35
CA VAL A 38 13.08 9.37 -11.62
C VAL A 38 13.30 10.19 -10.36
N VAL A 39 14.27 11.10 -10.39
CA VAL A 39 14.64 11.97 -9.26
C VAL A 39 13.75 13.19 -9.25
N ASN A 40 12.61 13.07 -8.59
CA ASN A 40 11.54 14.06 -8.61
C ASN A 40 11.78 15.26 -7.66
N SER A 41 12.87 15.21 -6.89
CA SER A 41 13.33 16.32 -6.04
C SER A 41 14.01 17.46 -6.81
N GLY A 42 14.48 17.19 -8.03
CA GLY A 42 15.34 18.10 -8.78
C GLY A 42 16.78 18.17 -8.24
N ASP A 43 17.16 17.34 -7.28
CA ASP A 43 18.46 17.35 -6.63
C ASP A 43 19.50 16.55 -7.44
N ALA A 44 20.55 17.24 -7.91
CA ALA A 44 21.65 16.62 -8.64
C ALA A 44 22.44 15.61 -7.79
N ALA A 45 22.58 15.84 -6.49
CA ALA A 45 23.26 14.90 -5.59
C ALA A 45 22.46 13.59 -5.43
N GLU A 46 21.13 13.69 -5.34
CA GLU A 46 20.25 12.49 -5.36
C GLU A 46 20.39 11.72 -6.68
N ARG A 47 20.46 12.43 -7.80
CA ARG A 47 20.69 11.80 -9.12
C ARG A 47 22.03 11.05 -9.15
N GLU A 48 23.14 11.70 -8.76
CA GLU A 48 24.47 11.07 -8.75
C GLU A 48 24.50 9.82 -7.85
N ALA A 49 23.81 9.85 -6.71
CA ALA A 49 23.70 8.71 -5.81
C ALA A 49 22.96 7.52 -6.45
N LEU A 50 22.06 7.73 -7.43
CA LEU A 50 21.29 6.66 -8.08
C LEU A 50 21.93 6.16 -9.38
N VAL A 51 22.86 6.91 -10.01
CA VAL A 51 23.54 6.49 -11.25
C VAL A 51 24.17 5.08 -11.15
N PRO A 52 24.82 4.66 -10.05
CA PRO A 52 25.39 3.31 -9.96
C PRO A 52 24.35 2.19 -9.87
N HIS A 53 23.09 2.51 -9.58
CA HIS A 53 22.05 1.52 -9.26
C HIS A 53 21.02 1.32 -10.38
N ALA A 54 20.76 2.34 -11.21
CA ALA A 54 19.75 2.30 -12.26
C ALA A 54 20.37 2.34 -13.67
N ASP A 55 19.70 1.75 -14.66
CA ASP A 55 20.14 1.81 -16.07
C ASP A 55 19.92 3.20 -16.66
N ARG A 56 18.91 3.91 -16.14
CA ARG A 56 18.62 5.29 -16.47
C ARG A 56 18.20 6.06 -15.22
N VAL A 57 18.75 7.27 -15.07
CA VAL A 57 18.33 8.19 -14.02
C VAL A 57 17.86 9.48 -14.67
N LEU A 58 16.57 9.74 -14.53
CA LEU A 58 15.93 10.95 -15.03
C LEU A 58 15.94 12.02 -13.94
N LEU A 59 16.30 13.26 -14.31
CA LEU A 59 16.24 14.44 -13.44
C LEU A 59 15.33 15.47 -14.10
N PRO A 60 14.02 15.44 -13.85
CA PRO A 60 13.10 16.45 -14.36
C PRO A 60 13.47 17.85 -13.87
N PRO A 61 13.21 18.92 -14.66
CA PRO A 61 13.57 20.30 -14.29
C PRO A 61 12.75 20.84 -13.10
N ARG A 62 11.69 20.14 -12.71
CA ARG A 62 10.81 20.46 -11.57
C ARG A 62 10.21 19.17 -11.00
N ASN A 63 9.66 19.25 -9.79
CA ASN A 63 8.83 18.16 -9.25
C ASN A 63 7.57 18.00 -10.11
N LEU A 64 7.40 16.80 -10.68
CA LEU A 64 6.27 16.44 -11.56
C LEU A 64 5.08 15.84 -10.79
N GLY A 65 5.16 15.71 -9.45
CA GLY A 65 4.27 14.83 -8.70
C GLY A 65 4.59 13.36 -8.93
N PHE A 66 3.91 12.47 -8.23
CA PHE A 66 4.16 11.03 -8.37
C PHE A 66 3.69 10.51 -9.74
N ALA A 67 2.49 10.92 -10.19
CA ALA A 67 1.93 10.58 -11.50
C ALA A 67 2.86 10.98 -12.66
N GLY A 68 3.33 12.24 -12.68
CA GLY A 68 4.25 12.72 -13.70
C GLY A 68 5.61 12.01 -13.67
N GLY A 69 6.09 11.68 -12.48
CA GLY A 69 7.29 10.86 -12.31
C GLY A 69 7.12 9.46 -12.91
N LEU A 70 6.00 8.79 -12.66
CA LEU A 70 5.68 7.49 -13.29
C LEU A 70 5.59 7.61 -14.81
N ASN A 71 4.86 8.61 -15.32
CA ASN A 71 4.73 8.83 -16.77
C ASN A 71 6.08 9.05 -17.44
N ALA A 72 6.95 9.87 -16.85
CA ALA A 72 8.31 10.11 -17.37
C ALA A 72 9.14 8.81 -17.39
N GLY A 73 9.08 8.00 -16.31
CA GLY A 73 9.77 6.73 -16.23
C GLY A 73 9.25 5.70 -17.24
N ILE A 74 7.92 5.60 -17.41
CA ILE A 74 7.27 4.73 -18.40
C ILE A 74 7.69 5.12 -19.82
N ALA A 75 7.71 6.40 -20.15
CA ALA A 75 8.11 6.91 -21.46
C ALA A 75 9.59 6.60 -21.77
N ALA A 76 10.46 6.57 -20.77
CA ALA A 76 11.86 6.24 -20.94
C ALA A 76 12.13 4.74 -21.00
N ALA A 77 11.20 3.89 -20.59
CA ALA A 77 11.36 2.46 -20.47
C ALA A 77 11.16 1.70 -21.79
N ARG A 78 11.83 0.56 -21.94
CA ARG A 78 11.81 -0.27 -23.14
C ARG A 78 11.04 -1.59 -22.98
N GLY A 79 10.77 -2.00 -21.72
CA GLY A 79 10.13 -3.28 -21.42
C GLY A 79 8.69 -3.38 -21.89
N GLY A 80 8.22 -4.60 -22.06
CA GLY A 80 6.82 -4.92 -22.33
C GLY A 80 5.97 -5.04 -21.07
N THR A 81 6.62 -5.23 -19.91
CA THR A 81 6.01 -5.34 -18.60
C THR A 81 6.69 -4.37 -17.66
N PHE A 82 5.91 -3.67 -16.86
CA PHE A 82 6.37 -2.65 -15.92
C PHE A 82 6.13 -3.10 -14.48
N VAL A 83 7.05 -2.74 -13.60
CA VAL A 83 6.87 -2.72 -12.15
C VAL A 83 7.02 -1.27 -11.71
N LEU A 84 5.89 -0.60 -11.48
CA LEU A 84 5.81 0.78 -11.02
C LEU A 84 5.90 0.75 -9.49
N ALA A 85 6.88 1.42 -8.91
CA ALA A 85 7.27 1.18 -7.53
C ALA A 85 7.66 2.44 -6.76
N ASN A 86 7.26 2.49 -5.49
CA ASN A 86 7.79 3.45 -4.52
C ASN A 86 9.28 3.16 -4.23
N PRO A 87 10.02 4.15 -3.71
CA PRO A 87 11.43 3.98 -3.39
C PRO A 87 11.70 3.19 -2.10
N ASP A 88 10.71 3.02 -1.22
CA ASP A 88 10.85 2.43 0.11
C ASP A 88 10.37 0.96 0.19
N LEU A 89 10.68 0.19 -0.86
CA LEU A 89 10.31 -1.20 -0.99
C LEU A 89 11.50 -2.15 -0.94
N LEU A 90 11.24 -3.39 -0.50
CA LEU A 90 12.17 -4.51 -0.66
C LEU A 90 11.43 -5.67 -1.32
N PHE A 91 11.85 -6.06 -2.49
CA PHE A 91 11.30 -7.19 -3.23
C PHE A 91 11.82 -8.49 -2.61
N CYS A 92 10.91 -9.35 -2.15
CA CYS A 92 11.26 -10.65 -1.59
C CYS A 92 11.37 -11.71 -2.70
N ARG A 93 11.95 -12.86 -2.34
CA ARG A 93 12.18 -13.95 -3.28
C ARG A 93 10.93 -14.35 -4.06
N GLY A 94 11.06 -14.37 -5.40
CA GLY A 94 9.99 -14.72 -6.34
C GLY A 94 8.98 -13.62 -6.63
N SER A 95 9.05 -12.47 -5.95
CA SER A 95 8.04 -11.40 -6.06
C SER A 95 7.94 -10.79 -7.46
N VAL A 96 9.08 -10.52 -8.10
CA VAL A 96 9.10 -9.91 -9.45
C VAL A 96 8.55 -10.89 -10.50
N ALA A 97 8.88 -12.17 -10.40
CA ALA A 97 8.34 -13.19 -11.29
C ALA A 97 6.83 -13.35 -11.15
N ALA A 98 6.34 -13.38 -9.88
CA ALA A 98 4.92 -13.54 -9.59
C ALA A 98 4.12 -12.32 -10.04
N LEU A 99 4.62 -11.09 -9.80
CA LEU A 99 4.00 -9.86 -10.26
C LEU A 99 3.91 -9.79 -11.79
N ALA A 100 5.04 -10.01 -12.47
CA ALA A 100 5.09 -9.97 -13.92
C ALA A 100 4.19 -11.04 -14.53
N GLY A 101 4.25 -12.29 -14.03
CA GLY A 101 3.41 -13.37 -14.51
C GLY A 101 1.91 -13.10 -14.33
N ALA A 102 1.52 -12.49 -13.20
CA ALA A 102 0.13 -12.12 -12.98
C ALA A 102 -0.35 -11.00 -13.92
N ALA A 103 0.50 -10.01 -14.22
CA ALA A 103 0.18 -8.95 -15.17
C ALA A 103 0.14 -9.46 -16.62
N GLU A 104 0.97 -10.46 -16.96
CA GLU A 104 1.09 -11.06 -18.29
C GLU A 104 0.06 -12.19 -18.56
N ALA A 105 -0.79 -12.55 -17.60
CA ALA A 105 -1.73 -13.66 -17.72
C ALA A 105 -2.85 -13.46 -18.77
N GLY A 106 -2.87 -12.32 -19.46
CA GLY A 106 -3.76 -12.01 -20.59
C GLY A 106 -4.84 -10.98 -20.28
N GLY A 107 -5.24 -10.24 -21.30
CA GLY A 107 -6.19 -9.14 -21.17
C GLY A 107 -5.60 -7.89 -20.51
N LEU A 108 -6.47 -7.00 -20.07
CA LEU A 108 -6.08 -5.78 -19.36
C LEU A 108 -5.96 -6.07 -17.86
N LEU A 109 -4.76 -6.43 -17.41
CA LEU A 109 -4.50 -6.76 -16.01
C LEU A 109 -3.49 -5.79 -15.38
N ALA A 110 -3.72 -5.49 -14.10
CA ALA A 110 -2.71 -4.93 -13.23
C ALA A 110 -2.60 -5.81 -11.98
N ALA A 111 -1.38 -6.04 -11.50
CA ALA A 111 -1.10 -6.95 -10.40
C ALA A 111 -0.37 -6.22 -9.26
N GLY A 112 -0.75 -6.52 -8.03
CA GLY A 112 -0.10 -6.03 -6.81
C GLY A 112 0.23 -7.16 -5.85
N PRO A 113 1.28 -7.02 -5.02
CA PRO A 113 1.73 -8.05 -4.09
C PRO A 113 1.02 -8.03 -2.75
N ALA A 114 1.34 -9.02 -1.92
CA ALA A 114 1.22 -8.91 -0.47
C ALA A 114 2.29 -7.94 0.05
N LEU A 115 1.87 -6.85 0.68
CA LEU A 115 2.76 -5.86 1.28
C LEU A 115 2.92 -6.12 2.77
N TYR A 116 4.14 -6.12 3.27
CA TYR A 116 4.46 -6.34 4.68
C TYR A 116 5.15 -5.13 5.29
N ALA A 117 4.85 -4.84 6.55
CA ALA A 117 5.45 -3.74 7.30
C ALA A 117 6.81 -4.09 7.92
N ASP A 118 7.19 -5.37 7.93
CA ASP A 118 8.39 -5.90 8.59
C ASP A 118 9.16 -6.89 7.70
N GLY A 119 10.46 -7.00 7.93
CA GLY A 119 11.35 -7.88 7.17
C GLY A 119 11.06 -9.36 7.37
N ALA A 120 10.51 -9.76 8.53
CA ALA A 120 10.09 -11.13 8.81
C ALA A 120 8.77 -11.50 8.09
N ARG A 121 8.08 -10.54 7.51
CA ARG A 121 6.77 -10.69 6.84
C ARG A 121 5.69 -11.22 7.79
N SER A 122 5.74 -10.77 9.02
CA SER A 122 4.77 -11.17 10.06
C SER A 122 3.59 -10.20 10.16
N VAL A 123 3.73 -8.97 9.64
CA VAL A 123 2.70 -7.92 9.66
C VAL A 123 2.32 -7.53 8.23
N LEU A 124 1.16 -8.02 7.78
CA LEU A 124 0.60 -7.67 6.48
C LEU A 124 -0.03 -6.28 6.54
N LEU A 125 0.33 -5.42 5.58
CA LEU A 125 -0.30 -4.12 5.41
C LEU A 125 -1.76 -4.28 4.93
N PRO A 126 -2.64 -3.32 5.26
CA PRO A 126 -4.05 -3.41 4.87
C PRO A 126 -4.17 -3.52 3.34
N PRO A 127 -5.09 -4.38 2.86
CA PRO A 127 -5.39 -4.42 1.45
C PRO A 127 -5.95 -3.09 0.99
N ALA A 128 -5.54 -2.65 -0.19
CA ALA A 128 -6.16 -1.50 -0.81
C ALA A 128 -7.61 -1.83 -1.18
N GLU A 129 -8.50 -0.87 -0.95
CA GLU A 129 -9.90 -0.95 -1.37
C GLU A 129 -10.14 0.02 -2.54
N GLU A 130 -11.10 -0.31 -3.41
CA GLU A 130 -11.57 0.65 -4.42
C GLU A 130 -12.15 1.87 -3.72
N ALA A 131 -11.65 3.05 -4.05
CA ALA A 131 -12.17 4.31 -3.54
C ALA A 131 -13.55 4.59 -4.15
N ARG A 132 -14.63 4.33 -3.40
CA ARG A 132 -16.03 4.50 -3.80
C ARG A 132 -16.81 5.25 -2.73
N PRO A 133 -17.97 5.86 -3.08
CA PRO A 133 -18.81 6.54 -2.07
C PRO A 133 -19.20 5.67 -0.88
N GLU A 134 -19.35 4.35 -1.07
CA GLU A 134 -19.63 3.40 0.01
C GLU A 134 -18.45 3.29 0.99
N GLU A 135 -17.21 3.55 0.53
CA GLU A 135 -16.03 3.62 1.39
C GLU A 135 -16.11 4.84 2.31
N LEU A 136 -16.46 6.01 1.78
CA LEU A 136 -16.70 7.20 2.59
C LEU A 136 -17.79 6.98 3.64
N ALA A 137 -18.87 6.28 3.27
CA ALA A 137 -19.92 5.91 4.21
C ALA A 137 -19.39 4.97 5.32
N ARG A 138 -18.54 4.00 4.98
CA ARG A 138 -17.90 3.12 5.97
C ARG A 138 -16.97 3.89 6.90
N ARG A 139 -16.18 4.84 6.37
CA ARG A 139 -15.31 5.72 7.17
C ARG A 139 -16.13 6.56 8.14
N ALA A 140 -17.24 7.15 7.68
CA ALA A 140 -18.16 7.89 8.53
C ALA A 140 -18.79 7.02 9.63
N LEU A 141 -19.15 5.76 9.32
CA LEU A 141 -19.66 4.80 10.31
C LEU A 141 -18.60 4.39 11.33
N ALA A 142 -17.34 4.28 10.92
CA ALA A 142 -16.22 3.95 11.81
C ALA A 142 -15.88 5.11 12.76
N ALA A 143 -16.19 6.34 12.41
CA ALA A 143 -16.05 7.49 13.27
C ALA A 143 -17.08 7.54 14.42
N ASP A 144 -18.19 6.79 14.32
CA ASP A 144 -19.20 6.67 15.37
C ASP A 144 -18.81 5.58 16.39
N PRO A 145 -18.51 5.92 17.66
CA PRO A 145 -18.09 4.93 18.67
C PRO A 145 -19.08 3.77 18.85
N ALA A 146 -20.39 4.02 18.73
CA ALA A 146 -21.41 2.98 18.88
C ALA A 146 -21.37 1.95 17.74
N ARG A 147 -20.86 2.30 16.59
CA ARG A 147 -20.79 1.45 15.38
C ARG A 147 -19.41 0.89 15.08
N THR A 148 -18.37 1.51 15.61
CA THR A 148 -16.95 1.16 15.36
C THR A 148 -16.67 -0.32 15.59
N ALA A 149 -17.15 -0.90 16.69
CA ALA A 149 -16.94 -2.31 17.00
C ALA A 149 -17.56 -3.26 15.94
N ARG A 150 -18.71 -2.90 15.38
CA ARG A 150 -19.36 -3.68 14.31
C ARG A 150 -18.62 -3.57 12.98
N VAL A 151 -18.18 -2.35 12.63
CA VAL A 151 -17.37 -2.10 11.43
C VAL A 151 -16.06 -2.86 11.56
N PHE A 152 -15.36 -2.72 12.68
CA PHE A 152 -14.11 -3.43 12.95
C PHE A 152 -14.27 -4.95 12.78
N ARG A 153 -15.24 -5.59 13.43
CA ARG A 153 -15.44 -7.05 13.32
C ARG A 153 -15.59 -7.54 11.88
N ARG A 154 -16.30 -6.78 11.05
CA ARG A 154 -16.46 -7.13 9.63
C ARG A 154 -15.15 -7.01 8.85
N GLU A 155 -14.41 -5.96 9.07
CA GLU A 155 -13.12 -5.69 8.40
C GLU A 155 -12.03 -6.64 8.90
N ALA A 156 -11.97 -6.90 10.19
CA ALA A 156 -11.05 -7.83 10.80
C ALA A 156 -11.15 -9.25 10.21
N ARG A 157 -12.38 -9.77 10.02
CA ARG A 157 -12.60 -11.08 9.36
C ARG A 157 -12.12 -11.09 7.91
N ARG A 158 -12.36 -10.00 7.17
CA ARG A 158 -11.90 -9.87 5.78
C ARG A 158 -10.39 -9.82 5.69
N ALA A 159 -9.77 -9.01 6.55
CA ALA A 159 -8.33 -8.88 6.60
C ALA A 159 -7.65 -10.20 7.00
N ALA A 160 -8.21 -10.94 7.98
CA ALA A 160 -7.71 -12.25 8.37
C ALA A 160 -7.78 -13.25 7.21
N ALA A 161 -8.91 -13.34 6.51
CA ALA A 161 -9.05 -14.21 5.34
C ALA A 161 -8.08 -13.85 4.21
N GLN A 162 -7.81 -12.56 4.02
CA GLN A 162 -6.81 -12.14 3.04
C GLN A 162 -5.38 -12.48 3.47
N ALA A 163 -5.05 -12.33 4.75
CA ALA A 163 -3.74 -12.70 5.27
C ALA A 163 -3.52 -14.23 5.16
N GLU A 164 -4.55 -15.03 5.38
CA GLU A 164 -4.49 -16.49 5.18
C GLU A 164 -4.24 -16.84 3.70
N ARG A 165 -4.90 -16.15 2.75
CA ARG A 165 -4.61 -16.32 1.31
C ARG A 165 -3.20 -15.90 0.95
N ALA A 166 -2.71 -14.77 1.48
CA ALA A 166 -1.34 -14.33 1.28
C ALA A 166 -0.33 -15.36 1.80
N ALA A 167 -0.56 -15.91 2.99
CA ALA A 167 0.27 -16.96 3.57
C ALA A 167 0.24 -18.27 2.75
N ALA A 168 -0.90 -18.59 2.10
CA ALA A 168 -1.04 -19.72 1.18
C ALA A 168 -0.51 -19.44 -0.24
N GLY A 169 -0.07 -18.22 -0.55
CA GLY A 169 0.37 -17.83 -1.90
C GLY A 169 -0.79 -17.75 -2.92
N GLU A 170 -2.03 -17.67 -2.47
CA GLU A 170 -3.21 -17.67 -3.33
C GLU A 170 -3.44 -16.30 -3.98
N SER A 171 -3.54 -16.29 -5.31
CA SER A 171 -3.91 -15.11 -6.07
C SER A 171 -5.43 -14.94 -6.17
N ALA A 172 -5.90 -13.68 -6.24
CA ALA A 172 -7.32 -13.39 -6.36
C ALA A 172 -7.56 -12.10 -7.15
N PHE A 173 -8.72 -12.01 -7.81
CA PHE A 173 -9.18 -10.73 -8.32
C PHE A 173 -9.66 -9.84 -7.18
N VAL A 174 -9.22 -8.58 -7.21
CA VAL A 174 -9.52 -7.57 -6.20
C VAL A 174 -10.10 -6.32 -6.85
N ARG A 175 -10.54 -5.37 -6.04
CA ARG A 175 -11.12 -4.11 -6.53
C ARG A 175 -10.19 -2.91 -6.32
N GLY A 176 -9.05 -3.09 -5.68
CA GLY A 176 -8.03 -2.08 -5.47
C GLY A 176 -6.69 -2.72 -5.20
N LEU A 177 -5.63 -2.08 -5.68
CA LEU A 177 -4.24 -2.39 -5.40
C LEU A 177 -3.57 -1.16 -4.79
N SER A 178 -2.64 -1.39 -3.89
CA SER A 178 -1.80 -0.30 -3.37
C SER A 178 -0.95 0.30 -4.48
N GLY A 179 -0.91 1.62 -4.57
CA GLY A 179 -0.01 2.35 -5.47
C GLY A 179 1.48 2.22 -5.11
N ALA A 180 1.80 1.62 -3.96
CA ALA A 180 3.19 1.42 -3.57
C ALA A 180 3.96 0.56 -4.58
N VAL A 181 3.32 -0.47 -5.14
CA VAL A 181 3.87 -1.26 -6.27
C VAL A 181 2.76 -1.91 -7.09
N VAL A 182 2.81 -1.69 -8.40
CA VAL A 182 1.88 -2.28 -9.37
C VAL A 182 2.66 -2.80 -10.56
N ALA A 183 2.40 -4.06 -10.93
CA ALA A 183 2.87 -4.60 -12.20
C ALA A 183 1.79 -4.50 -13.27
N VAL A 184 2.18 -4.09 -14.49
CA VAL A 184 1.25 -3.86 -15.59
C VAL A 184 1.97 -4.06 -16.93
N THR A 185 1.25 -4.50 -17.97
CA THR A 185 1.82 -4.60 -19.32
C THR A 185 1.77 -3.26 -20.04
N ARG A 186 2.66 -3.09 -21.03
CA ARG A 186 2.64 -1.91 -21.94
C ARG A 186 1.29 -1.76 -22.63
N ALA A 187 0.73 -2.87 -23.10
CA ALA A 187 -0.59 -2.85 -23.76
C ALA A 187 -1.70 -2.32 -22.83
N ALA A 188 -1.67 -2.68 -21.54
CA ALA A 188 -2.64 -2.14 -20.58
C ALA A 188 -2.41 -0.65 -20.30
N LEU A 189 -1.14 -0.20 -20.19
CA LEU A 189 -0.81 1.22 -20.05
C LEU A 189 -1.28 2.04 -21.27
N GLU A 190 -1.06 1.53 -22.46
CA GLU A 190 -1.49 2.18 -23.71
C GLU A 190 -3.02 2.24 -23.83
N ALA A 191 -3.73 1.16 -23.45
CA ALA A 191 -5.18 1.12 -23.49
C ALA A 191 -5.85 2.06 -22.49
N VAL A 192 -5.31 2.16 -21.27
CA VAL A 192 -5.85 3.02 -20.18
C VAL A 192 -5.38 4.47 -20.33
N GLY A 193 -4.22 4.69 -20.93
CA GLY A 193 -3.55 5.97 -20.99
C GLY A 193 -2.69 6.29 -19.76
N PRO A 194 -2.03 7.48 -19.77
CA PRO A 194 -1.11 7.88 -18.70
C PRO A 194 -1.83 8.09 -17.36
N PHE A 195 -1.05 8.13 -16.29
CA PHE A 195 -1.52 8.61 -14.99
C PHE A 195 -1.89 10.10 -15.09
N ASP A 196 -3.00 10.49 -14.45
CA ASP A 196 -3.43 11.90 -14.44
C ASP A 196 -2.52 12.74 -13.54
N GLU A 197 -1.75 13.65 -14.15
CA GLU A 197 -0.82 14.55 -13.44
C GLU A 197 -1.54 15.67 -12.66
N GLY A 198 -2.84 15.75 -12.74
CA GLY A 198 -3.66 16.62 -11.91
C GLY A 198 -3.73 16.19 -10.44
N TYR A 199 -3.28 14.96 -10.12
CA TYR A 199 -3.07 14.50 -8.75
C TYR A 199 -1.63 14.84 -8.31
N SER A 200 -1.49 15.65 -7.27
CA SER A 200 -0.15 16.01 -6.75
C SER A 200 0.53 14.83 -6.06
N LEU A 201 -0.22 14.10 -5.25
CA LEU A 201 0.18 12.89 -4.54
C LEU A 201 -1.08 12.19 -4.04
N TYR A 202 -1.11 10.86 -4.09
CA TYR A 202 -2.25 9.99 -3.77
C TYR A 202 -3.41 10.11 -4.76
N TYR A 203 -4.20 9.05 -4.87
CA TYR A 203 -5.34 8.87 -5.77
C TYR A 203 -5.02 8.80 -7.27
N GLU A 204 -3.80 9.07 -7.72
CA GLU A 204 -3.39 8.84 -9.11
C GLU A 204 -3.49 7.37 -9.51
N GLU A 205 -3.11 6.46 -8.61
CA GLU A 205 -3.27 5.02 -8.81
C GLU A 205 -4.73 4.57 -8.74
N ASN A 206 -5.54 5.19 -7.89
CA ASN A 206 -6.97 4.90 -7.80
C ASN A 206 -7.70 5.33 -9.08
N ASP A 207 -7.36 6.49 -9.62
CA ASP A 207 -7.87 6.99 -10.90
C ASP A 207 -7.51 6.04 -12.03
N TRP A 208 -6.23 5.68 -12.15
CA TRP A 208 -5.75 4.80 -13.21
C TRP A 208 -6.38 3.41 -13.11
N GLN A 209 -6.44 2.81 -11.93
CA GLN A 209 -7.08 1.52 -11.70
C GLN A 209 -8.57 1.56 -12.01
N ARG A 210 -9.26 2.64 -11.68
CA ARG A 210 -10.66 2.79 -12.00
C ARG A 210 -10.88 2.88 -13.52
N ARG A 211 -10.05 3.62 -14.24
CA ARG A 211 -10.11 3.66 -15.72
C ARG A 211 -9.88 2.27 -16.32
N LEU A 212 -8.93 1.51 -15.80
CA LEU A 212 -8.71 0.11 -16.19
C LEU A 212 -9.98 -0.74 -16.00
N LEU A 213 -10.60 -0.65 -14.82
CA LEU A 213 -11.82 -1.40 -14.50
C LEU A 213 -13.00 -1.02 -15.40
N VAL A 214 -13.15 0.26 -15.75
CA VAL A 214 -14.19 0.76 -16.68
C VAL A 214 -14.00 0.20 -18.10
N LEU A 215 -12.76 -0.02 -18.53
CA LEU A 215 -12.42 -0.67 -19.79
C LEU A 215 -12.59 -2.20 -19.77
N GLY A 216 -13.13 -2.76 -18.68
CA GLY A 216 -13.31 -4.22 -18.53
C GLY A 216 -12.04 -4.95 -18.08
N GLY A 217 -10.99 -4.23 -17.73
CA GLY A 217 -9.78 -4.79 -17.12
C GLY A 217 -10.01 -5.31 -15.69
N ARG A 218 -9.04 -6.00 -15.13
CA ARG A 218 -9.12 -6.55 -13.77
C ARG A 218 -7.85 -6.31 -12.99
N LEU A 219 -8.00 -6.24 -11.67
CA LEU A 219 -6.92 -6.11 -10.71
C LEU A 219 -6.66 -7.47 -10.06
N VAL A 220 -5.39 -7.86 -9.98
CA VAL A 220 -4.96 -9.16 -9.44
C VAL A 220 -4.12 -8.93 -8.20
N TYR A 221 -4.55 -9.47 -7.08
CA TYR A 221 -3.69 -9.67 -5.93
C TYR A 221 -2.85 -10.92 -6.19
N ALA A 222 -1.55 -10.75 -6.42
CA ALA A 222 -0.62 -11.83 -6.68
C ALA A 222 -0.11 -12.38 -5.33
N GLY A 223 -0.78 -13.38 -4.78
CA GLY A 223 -0.51 -13.90 -3.43
C GLY A 223 0.91 -14.47 -3.24
N GLY A 224 1.51 -14.99 -4.31
CA GLY A 224 2.91 -15.43 -4.30
C GLY A 224 3.95 -14.30 -4.40
N ALA A 225 3.52 -13.07 -4.64
CA ALA A 225 4.40 -11.90 -4.64
C ALA A 225 4.42 -11.25 -3.26
N HIS A 226 5.57 -11.25 -2.62
CA HIS A 226 5.78 -10.66 -1.30
C HIS A 226 6.74 -9.48 -1.40
N VAL A 227 6.34 -8.31 -0.88
CA VAL A 227 7.17 -7.11 -0.89
C VAL A 227 7.09 -6.45 0.50
N VAL A 228 8.23 -6.07 1.07
CA VAL A 228 8.26 -5.27 2.29
C VAL A 228 8.16 -3.80 1.91
N HIS A 229 7.24 -3.08 2.53
CA HIS A 229 7.07 -1.65 2.36
C HIS A 229 7.42 -0.97 3.69
N LEU A 230 8.54 -0.26 3.70
CA LEU A 230 9.07 0.40 4.90
C LEU A 230 8.24 1.61 5.36
N PHE A 231 7.07 1.73 4.84
CA PHE A 231 5.94 2.64 5.01
C PHE A 231 6.28 4.08 5.41
N ALA A 232 5.84 5.03 4.56
CA ALA A 232 5.87 6.48 4.80
C ALA A 232 7.26 7.11 5.08
N GLN A 233 8.36 6.44 4.75
CA GLN A 233 9.70 7.01 4.97
C GLN A 233 9.97 8.25 4.11
N SER A 234 9.34 8.37 2.95
CA SER A 234 9.45 9.52 2.06
C SER A 234 8.42 10.61 2.36
N THR A 235 7.16 10.24 2.68
CA THR A 235 6.04 11.20 2.85
C THR A 235 5.98 11.84 4.22
N ARG A 236 6.53 11.22 5.29
CA ARG A 236 6.62 11.81 6.64
C ARG A 236 7.41 13.12 6.67
N ARG A 237 8.30 13.34 5.70
CA ARG A 237 9.15 14.55 5.60
C ARG A 237 8.50 15.68 4.81
N GLU A 238 7.30 15.46 4.26
CA GLU A 238 6.60 16.46 3.44
C GLU A 238 5.40 17.04 4.20
N PRO A 239 5.52 18.27 4.71
CA PRO A 239 4.47 18.91 5.50
C PRO A 239 3.13 19.08 4.78
N ARG A 240 3.16 19.13 3.44
CA ARG A 240 1.97 19.31 2.60
C ARG A 240 1.26 18.00 2.26
N SER A 241 1.78 16.84 2.67
CA SER A 241 1.22 15.53 2.29
C SER A 241 -0.25 15.36 2.68
N ALA A 242 -0.66 15.87 3.85
CA ALA A 242 -2.06 15.81 4.29
C ALA A 242 -2.99 16.71 3.45
N ALA A 243 -2.52 17.90 3.04
CA ALA A 243 -3.28 18.79 2.16
C ALA A 243 -3.42 18.17 0.77
N TRP A 244 -2.34 17.65 0.20
CA TRP A 244 -2.39 16.96 -1.09
C TRP A 244 -3.30 15.73 -1.08
N PHE A 245 -3.31 14.97 0.02
CA PHE A 245 -4.26 13.86 0.17
C PHE A 245 -5.71 14.34 0.10
N ALA A 246 -6.06 15.40 0.83
CA ALA A 246 -7.42 15.94 0.85
C ALA A 246 -7.84 16.52 -0.51
N GLU A 247 -6.93 17.24 -1.18
CA GLU A 247 -7.15 17.79 -2.52
C GLU A 247 -7.36 16.67 -3.56
N SER A 248 -6.49 15.66 -3.55
CA SER A 248 -6.56 14.51 -4.46
C SER A 248 -7.81 13.66 -4.20
N GLU A 249 -8.18 13.45 -2.93
CA GLU A 249 -9.41 12.76 -2.55
C GLU A 249 -10.64 13.49 -3.10
N ALA A 250 -10.72 14.81 -2.89
CA ALA A 250 -11.83 15.62 -3.37
C ALA A 250 -11.94 15.56 -4.91
N ARG A 251 -10.81 15.74 -5.61
CA ARG A 251 -10.73 15.65 -7.08
C ARG A 251 -11.22 14.29 -7.58
N TYR A 252 -10.72 13.19 -6.98
CA TYR A 252 -11.09 11.83 -7.38
C TYR A 252 -12.59 11.57 -7.24
N TYR A 253 -13.15 11.89 -6.06
CA TYR A 253 -14.58 11.66 -5.82
C TYR A 253 -15.46 12.56 -6.66
N GLU A 254 -15.06 13.80 -6.94
CA GLU A 254 -15.77 14.67 -7.85
C GLU A 254 -15.73 14.16 -9.29
N THR A 255 -14.55 13.80 -9.80
CA THR A 255 -14.33 13.32 -11.16
C THR A 255 -15.11 12.05 -11.46
N HIS A 256 -15.06 11.07 -10.54
CA HIS A 256 -15.61 9.75 -10.82
C HIS A 256 -17.03 9.52 -10.30
N PHE A 257 -17.50 10.33 -9.36
CA PHE A 257 -18.81 10.11 -8.70
C PHE A 257 -19.67 11.37 -8.58
N GLY A 258 -19.19 12.53 -9.05
CA GLY A 258 -19.94 13.78 -9.08
C GLY A 258 -20.58 14.11 -7.73
N GLU A 259 -21.88 14.40 -7.73
CA GLU A 259 -22.63 14.79 -6.53
C GLU A 259 -22.69 13.69 -5.44
N ALA A 260 -22.63 12.42 -5.83
CA ALA A 260 -22.58 11.32 -4.84
C ALA A 260 -21.26 11.32 -4.06
N GLY A 261 -20.13 11.60 -4.75
CA GLY A 261 -18.83 11.77 -4.15
C GLY A 261 -18.78 12.97 -3.21
N LYS A 262 -19.24 14.13 -3.67
CA LYS A 262 -19.31 15.36 -2.87
C LYS A 262 -20.12 15.17 -1.58
N ARG A 263 -21.32 14.58 -1.67
CA ARG A 263 -22.15 14.27 -0.49
C ARG A 263 -21.45 13.31 0.48
N GLY A 264 -20.75 12.30 -0.05
CA GLY A 264 -19.98 11.36 0.77
C GLY A 264 -18.88 12.05 1.56
N LEU A 265 -18.10 12.93 0.93
CA LEU A 265 -17.04 13.71 1.55
C LEU A 265 -17.61 14.69 2.59
N ALA A 266 -18.67 15.42 2.25
CA ALA A 266 -19.33 16.36 3.17
C ALA A 266 -19.84 15.62 4.44
N ARG A 267 -20.44 14.43 4.27
CA ARG A 267 -20.86 13.60 5.38
C ARG A 267 -19.68 13.16 6.24
N LEU A 268 -18.57 12.73 5.63
CA LEU A 268 -17.38 12.35 6.38
C LEU A 268 -16.81 13.52 7.17
N ALA A 269 -16.71 14.69 6.54
CA ALA A 269 -16.23 15.92 7.18
C ALA A 269 -17.13 16.40 8.35
N SER A 270 -18.42 16.04 8.33
CA SER A 270 -19.36 16.38 9.42
C SER A 270 -19.30 15.41 10.62
N CYS A 271 -18.53 14.31 10.52
CA CYS A 271 -18.35 13.40 11.63
C CYS A 271 -17.52 14.05 12.73
N ALA A 272 -17.96 13.92 13.99
CA ALA A 272 -17.14 14.30 15.13
C ALA A 272 -15.85 13.47 15.17
N PRO A 273 -14.76 14.00 15.71
CA PRO A 273 -13.55 13.22 15.98
C PRO A 273 -13.89 11.98 16.82
N PHE A 274 -13.26 10.85 16.48
CA PHE A 274 -13.45 9.60 17.23
C PHE A 274 -12.84 9.72 18.62
N GLU A 275 -13.69 9.68 19.64
CA GLU A 275 -13.30 9.67 21.03
C GLU A 275 -13.52 8.29 21.66
N ALA A 276 -12.51 7.79 22.33
CA ALA A 276 -12.59 6.54 23.10
C ALA A 276 -11.67 6.61 24.31
N PRO A 277 -11.96 5.88 25.39
CA PRO A 277 -11.08 5.82 26.55
C PRO A 277 -9.66 5.45 26.17
N PRO A 278 -8.63 5.97 26.86
CA PRO A 278 -7.24 5.61 26.59
C PRO A 278 -7.01 4.12 26.84
N LEU A 279 -6.19 3.50 26.02
CA LEU A 279 -5.76 2.13 26.21
C LEU A 279 -4.51 2.07 27.10
N PRO A 280 -4.32 0.97 27.86
CA PRO A 280 -3.10 0.76 28.62
C PRO A 280 -1.89 0.71 27.69
N VAL A 281 -0.75 1.21 28.16
CA VAL A 281 0.55 1.03 27.50
C VAL A 281 1.07 -0.36 27.81
N ALA A 282 1.51 -1.11 26.80
CA ALA A 282 2.02 -2.46 26.97
C ALA A 282 3.20 -2.74 26.01
N GLY A 283 4.08 -3.63 26.38
CA GLY A 283 5.16 -4.16 25.53
C GLY A 283 4.73 -5.37 24.68
N GLY A 284 3.50 -5.85 24.86
CA GLY A 284 2.90 -6.97 24.13
C GLY A 284 1.44 -7.15 24.50
N LEU A 285 0.72 -7.99 23.75
CA LEU A 285 -0.64 -8.43 24.08
C LEU A 285 -0.66 -9.86 24.56
N SER A 286 -1.54 -10.16 25.52
CA SER A 286 -1.88 -11.54 25.92
C SER A 286 -3.40 -11.64 26.12
N TRP A 287 -3.96 -12.82 25.90
CA TRP A 287 -5.38 -13.13 26.10
C TRP A 287 -5.55 -14.59 26.53
N VAL A 288 -6.73 -14.94 26.99
CA VAL A 288 -7.00 -16.28 27.57
C VAL A 288 -7.67 -17.22 26.56
N ASP A 289 -8.39 -16.69 25.56
CA ASP A 289 -9.12 -17.49 24.57
C ASP A 289 -8.15 -18.23 23.64
N PRO A 290 -8.19 -19.57 23.53
CA PRO A 290 -7.33 -20.33 22.64
C PRO A 290 -7.73 -20.30 21.17
N ALA A 291 -8.82 -19.60 20.82
CA ALA A 291 -9.27 -19.49 19.44
C ALA A 291 -8.17 -18.91 18.52
N PRO A 292 -8.11 -19.36 17.25
CA PRO A 292 -7.20 -18.78 16.28
C PRO A 292 -7.35 -17.27 16.23
N ALA A 293 -6.26 -16.55 16.53
CA ALA A 293 -6.27 -15.10 16.67
C ALA A 293 -5.46 -14.39 15.58
N ALA A 294 -5.73 -13.11 15.42
CA ALA A 294 -4.90 -12.18 14.69
C ALA A 294 -4.82 -10.84 15.45
N VAL A 295 -3.80 -10.04 15.14
CA VAL A 295 -3.59 -8.73 15.77
C VAL A 295 -3.70 -7.64 14.71
N ALA A 296 -4.65 -6.73 14.91
CA ALA A 296 -4.76 -5.49 14.14
C ALA A 296 -3.83 -4.43 14.75
N ILE A 297 -3.09 -3.71 13.90
CA ILE A 297 -2.13 -2.67 14.29
C ILE A 297 -2.49 -1.41 13.50
N SER A 298 -2.72 -0.29 14.18
CA SER A 298 -3.17 0.95 13.55
C SER A 298 -2.61 2.18 14.27
N PRO A 299 -2.26 3.26 13.54
CA PRO A 299 -2.01 4.56 14.15
C PRO A 299 -3.29 5.25 14.63
N PHE A 300 -4.46 4.70 14.27
CA PHE A 300 -5.76 5.27 14.61
C PHE A 300 -6.50 4.44 15.65
N ARG A 301 -7.07 5.10 16.67
CA ARG A 301 -7.81 4.46 17.76
C ARG A 301 -9.06 3.70 17.28
N HIS A 302 -9.66 4.10 16.17
CA HIS A 302 -10.80 3.42 15.54
C HIS A 302 -10.38 2.23 14.65
N PHE A 303 -9.08 1.91 14.56
CA PHE A 303 -8.53 0.81 13.78
C PHE A 303 -8.95 0.84 12.31
N ARG A 304 -8.79 2.00 11.66
CA ARG A 304 -9.05 2.11 10.24
C ARG A 304 -8.15 3.17 9.57
N PRO A 305 -7.27 2.77 8.65
CA PRO A 305 -6.90 1.39 8.32
C PRO A 305 -6.11 0.70 9.44
N PHE A 306 -5.89 -0.62 9.31
CA PHE A 306 -5.00 -1.37 10.17
C PHE A 306 -4.20 -2.42 9.40
N ALA A 307 -2.94 -2.62 9.80
CA ALA A 307 -2.13 -3.76 9.42
C ALA A 307 -2.48 -4.98 10.27
N LEU A 308 -2.12 -6.18 9.81
CA LEU A 308 -2.55 -7.42 10.44
C LEU A 308 -1.38 -8.39 10.63
N ALA A 309 -1.24 -8.92 11.84
CA ALA A 309 -0.40 -10.08 12.13
C ALA A 309 -1.28 -11.31 12.40
N LEU A 310 -1.02 -12.42 11.69
CA LEU A 310 -1.60 -13.71 12.07
C LEU A 310 -0.84 -14.28 13.26
N VAL A 311 -1.55 -14.73 14.27
CA VAL A 311 -0.95 -15.40 15.43
C VAL A 311 -0.97 -16.90 15.18
N PRO A 312 0.16 -17.62 15.41
CA PRO A 312 0.22 -19.06 15.29
C PRO A 312 -0.86 -19.77 16.14
N HIS A 313 -1.32 -20.91 15.65
CA HIS A 313 -2.35 -21.67 16.36
C HIS A 313 -1.86 -22.13 17.75
N GLY A 314 -2.69 -21.92 18.75
CA GLY A 314 -2.38 -22.25 20.15
C GLY A 314 -1.59 -21.18 20.91
N GLU A 315 -1.13 -20.13 20.24
CA GLU A 315 -0.54 -18.98 20.90
C GLU A 315 -1.62 -17.98 21.33
N SER A 316 -1.49 -17.47 22.57
CA SER A 316 -2.36 -16.45 23.15
C SER A 316 -1.57 -15.18 23.54
N ARG A 317 -0.48 -14.94 22.82
CA ARG A 317 0.44 -13.83 23.07
C ARG A 317 0.97 -13.28 21.74
N TRP A 318 1.20 -11.98 21.70
CA TRP A 318 1.84 -11.30 20.56
C TRP A 318 2.71 -10.14 21.04
N THR A 319 3.87 -9.98 20.40
CA THR A 319 4.79 -8.86 20.65
C THR A 319 5.09 -8.19 19.29
N PRO A 320 5.11 -6.85 19.22
CA PRO A 320 5.42 -6.18 17.97
C PRO A 320 6.84 -6.50 17.50
N PRO A 321 7.05 -6.72 16.19
CA PRO A 321 8.38 -6.84 15.61
C PRO A 321 9.24 -5.60 15.90
N ALA A 322 10.52 -5.79 16.18
CA ALA A 322 11.42 -4.70 16.54
C ALA A 322 11.60 -3.65 15.41
N ASP A 323 11.63 -4.10 14.16
CA ASP A 323 11.72 -3.22 12.99
C ASP A 323 10.44 -2.40 12.78
N LEU A 324 9.25 -2.96 13.07
CA LEU A 324 7.99 -2.23 13.09
C LEU A 324 8.02 -1.12 14.15
N VAL A 325 8.47 -1.44 15.37
CA VAL A 325 8.59 -0.45 16.46
C VAL A 325 9.57 0.66 16.06
N ALA A 326 10.73 0.29 15.54
CA ALA A 326 11.74 1.25 15.09
C ALA A 326 11.23 2.15 13.94
N ALA A 327 10.45 1.60 13.02
CA ALA A 327 9.86 2.36 11.92
C ALA A 327 8.82 3.39 12.39
N HIS A 328 8.23 3.19 13.57
CA HIS A 328 7.21 4.05 14.17
C HIS A 328 7.68 4.76 15.45
N ALA A 329 9.00 4.94 15.62
CA ALA A 329 9.56 5.62 16.79
C ALA A 329 8.96 7.02 16.98
N GLY A 330 8.48 7.32 18.19
CA GLY A 330 7.79 8.56 18.55
C GLY A 330 6.29 8.59 18.18
N GLU A 331 5.73 7.52 17.63
CA GLU A 331 4.31 7.42 17.33
C GLU A 331 3.58 6.49 18.31
N THR A 332 2.27 6.71 18.46
CA THR A 332 1.42 5.76 19.19
C THR A 332 0.77 4.79 18.22
N LEU A 333 1.02 3.49 18.40
CA LEU A 333 0.30 2.44 17.69
C LEU A 333 -0.74 1.81 18.61
N PHE A 334 -1.96 1.69 18.12
CA PHE A 334 -3.04 0.94 18.76
C PHE A 334 -3.03 -0.49 18.24
N VAL A 335 -3.18 -1.44 19.14
CA VAL A 335 -3.17 -2.87 18.82
C VAL A 335 -4.37 -3.56 19.43
N ARG A 336 -4.94 -4.50 18.68
CA ARG A 336 -6.13 -5.26 19.08
C ARG A 336 -6.01 -6.70 18.62
N ALA A 337 -5.92 -7.62 19.58
CA ALA A 337 -6.08 -9.04 19.31
C ALA A 337 -7.55 -9.37 19.11
N PHE A 338 -7.87 -10.20 18.13
CA PHE A 338 -9.23 -10.62 17.83
C PHE A 338 -9.29 -12.07 17.33
N ALA A 339 -10.40 -12.76 17.59
CA ALA A 339 -10.66 -14.10 17.09
C ALA A 339 -10.94 -14.03 15.57
N ARG A 340 -10.19 -14.77 14.75
CA ARG A 340 -10.25 -14.69 13.27
C ARG A 340 -11.65 -14.99 12.71
N ALA A 341 -12.34 -16.00 13.25
CA ALA A 341 -13.65 -16.43 12.76
C ALA A 341 -14.76 -15.40 13.04
N SER A 342 -14.78 -14.80 14.24
CA SER A 342 -15.86 -13.90 14.67
C SER A 342 -15.52 -12.42 14.54
N GLY A 343 -14.23 -12.07 14.52
CA GLY A 343 -13.75 -10.70 14.66
C GLY A 343 -13.94 -10.12 16.08
N ALA A 344 -14.27 -10.96 17.05
CA ALA A 344 -14.46 -10.53 18.44
C ALA A 344 -13.12 -10.11 19.06
N THR A 345 -13.11 -8.99 19.73
CA THR A 345 -11.93 -8.47 20.44
C THR A 345 -11.58 -9.38 21.62
N LEU A 346 -10.31 -9.75 21.72
CA LEU A 346 -9.75 -10.55 22.80
C LEU A 346 -8.94 -9.71 23.77
N ALA A 347 -8.13 -8.78 23.28
CA ALA A 347 -7.33 -7.86 24.06
C ALA A 347 -7.03 -6.59 23.28
N GLU A 348 -6.76 -5.49 23.99
CA GLU A 348 -6.36 -4.21 23.41
C GLU A 348 -5.27 -3.53 24.23
N ALA A 349 -4.35 -2.85 23.54
CA ALA A 349 -3.35 -1.99 24.17
C ALA A 349 -2.90 -0.90 23.19
N ARG A 350 -2.04 0.00 23.68
CA ARG A 350 -1.25 0.91 22.84
C ARG A 350 0.23 0.68 23.10
N PHE A 351 1.03 0.86 22.06
CA PHE A 351 2.47 0.93 22.17
C PHE A 351 2.89 2.39 21.98
N ALA A 352 3.83 2.86 22.81
CA ALA A 352 4.58 4.06 22.51
C ALA A 352 5.83 3.59 21.75
N GLY A 353 5.97 4.04 20.52
CA GLY A 353 7.16 3.81 19.72
C GLY A 353 8.35 4.62 20.25
#